data_9e8315ba85cd7065b6903672814fd0d1
#
_entry.id   9e8315ba85cd7065b6903672814fd0d1
#
_cell.length_a   1.000
_cell.length_b   1.000
_cell.length_c   1.000
_cell.angle_alpha   90.00
_cell.angle_beta   90.00
_cell.angle_gamma   90.00
#
_symmetry.space_group_name_H-M   'P 1'
#
loop_
_entity.id
_entity.type
_entity.pdbx_description
1 polymer ?
#
loop_
_entity_poly.entity_id
_entity_poly.type
_entity_poly.pdbx_seq_one_letter_code
_entity_poly.pdbx_strand_id
1 'polypeptide(L)'
;MTKSTKPTQAEPENDTENEAAQSILDFGSAMTATPHGNIYCLTIIGQIEGHVTAASGTKTTKYEHVLPLLAKLEESGDVAGVLFLLNTVGGDVEAGLAIAELIAGMTKPTVSIVLGGSHSIGVPLAVAARRSFAVPSAAMTIHPVRMSGTVIAAPQTYSYFQ
;
A
#
# COMPACT_ATOMS: atom_id res chain seq x y z
N MET A 1 -17.68 58.93 -6.12
CA MET A 1 -16.38 58.23 -6.15
C MET A 1 -16.53 56.98 -5.30
N THR A 2 -16.95 55.88 -5.90
CA THR A 2 -17.11 54.58 -5.26
C THR A 2 -15.87 53.72 -5.54
N LYS A 3 -15.11 53.41 -4.49
CA LYS A 3 -13.95 52.51 -4.58
C LYS A 3 -14.47 51.06 -4.67
N SER A 4 -14.25 50.45 -5.83
CA SER A 4 -14.42 49.02 -6.04
C SER A 4 -13.29 48.31 -5.34
N THR A 5 -13.58 47.52 -4.34
CA THR A 5 -12.68 46.56 -3.72
C THR A 5 -12.70 45.28 -4.55
N LYS A 6 -11.55 44.97 -5.16
CA LYS A 6 -11.27 43.74 -5.88
C LYS A 6 -11.20 42.60 -4.88
N PRO A 7 -11.84 41.42 -5.11
CA PRO A 7 -11.67 40.30 -4.24
C PRO A 7 -10.26 39.74 -4.36
N THR A 8 -9.57 39.62 -3.24
CA THR A 8 -8.29 38.89 -3.10
C THR A 8 -8.53 37.42 -3.46
N GLN A 9 -7.88 36.97 -4.52
CA GLN A 9 -7.81 35.55 -4.83
C GLN A 9 -6.96 34.89 -3.74
N ALA A 10 -7.54 33.95 -3.03
CA ALA A 10 -6.81 33.08 -2.11
C ALA A 10 -5.86 32.18 -2.91
N GLU A 11 -4.67 32.01 -2.40
CA GLU A 11 -3.54 31.38 -3.07
C GLU A 11 -3.74 29.86 -3.19
N PRO A 12 -3.40 29.23 -4.34
CA PRO A 12 -3.54 27.80 -4.56
C PRO A 12 -2.51 26.93 -3.79
N GLU A 13 -1.53 27.52 -3.13
CA GLU A 13 -0.47 26.79 -2.39
C GLU A 13 -0.97 26.11 -1.12
N ASN A 14 -1.97 26.66 -0.45
CA ASN A 14 -2.48 26.14 0.82
C ASN A 14 -3.33 24.85 0.65
N ASP A 15 -3.95 24.68 -0.51
CA ASP A 15 -4.79 23.51 -0.78
C ASP A 15 -3.93 22.27 -1.09
N THR A 16 -2.83 22.42 -1.81
CA THR A 16 -1.91 21.31 -2.15
C THR A 16 -1.13 20.79 -0.93
N GLU A 17 -0.73 21.67 -0.01
CA GLU A 17 -0.07 21.26 1.25
C GLU A 17 -1.05 20.51 2.16
N ASN A 18 -2.30 20.95 2.20
CA ASN A 18 -3.33 20.31 3.01
C ASN A 18 -3.73 18.94 2.46
N GLU A 19 -3.84 18.78 1.14
CA GLU A 19 -4.06 17.49 0.48
C GLU A 19 -2.90 16.52 0.69
N ALA A 20 -1.66 17.00 0.62
CA ALA A 20 -0.48 16.19 0.89
C ALA A 20 -0.42 15.71 2.35
N ALA A 21 -0.73 16.60 3.31
CA ALA A 21 -0.81 16.25 4.72
C ALA A 21 -1.93 15.23 4.99
N GLN A 22 -3.08 15.40 4.36
CA GLN A 22 -4.19 14.46 4.48
C GLN A 22 -3.85 13.09 3.89
N SER A 23 -3.16 13.03 2.76
CA SER A 23 -2.70 11.78 2.14
C SER A 23 -1.74 11.00 3.07
N ILE A 24 -0.88 11.70 3.82
CA ILE A 24 -0.01 11.07 4.83
C ILE A 24 -0.83 10.49 5.97
N LEU A 25 -1.86 11.20 6.42
CA LEU A 25 -2.72 10.77 7.53
C LEU A 25 -3.60 9.58 7.14
N ASP A 26 -4.19 9.60 5.94
CA ASP A 26 -5.17 8.62 5.50
C ASP A 26 -4.52 7.34 4.98
N PHE A 27 -3.42 7.46 4.25
CA PHE A 27 -2.82 6.34 3.51
C PHE A 27 -1.36 6.08 3.88
N GLY A 28 -0.75 6.90 4.73
CA GLY A 28 0.71 6.84 4.95
C GLY A 28 1.48 7.02 3.65
N SER A 29 1.03 7.95 2.80
CA SER A 29 1.58 8.15 1.46
C SER A 29 2.01 9.59 1.23
N ALA A 30 3.00 9.77 0.37
CA ALA A 30 3.50 11.09 -0.01
C ALA A 30 3.95 11.12 -1.47
N MET A 31 3.74 12.27 -2.12
CA MET A 31 4.30 12.56 -3.42
C MET A 31 5.60 13.33 -3.24
N THR A 32 6.65 12.93 -3.94
CA THR A 32 7.94 13.62 -3.95
C THR A 32 8.34 13.98 -5.36
N ALA A 33 8.56 15.27 -5.63
CA ALA A 33 9.07 15.73 -6.90
C ALA A 33 10.57 15.42 -7.02
N THR A 34 10.98 14.89 -8.16
CA THR A 34 12.36 14.62 -8.50
C THR A 34 12.70 15.19 -9.88
N PRO A 35 13.99 15.34 -10.24
CA PRO A 35 14.37 15.76 -11.59
C PRO A 35 13.89 14.82 -12.71
N HIS A 36 13.49 13.60 -12.37
CA HIS A 36 13.04 12.58 -13.31
C HIS A 36 11.52 12.32 -13.27
N GLY A 37 10.76 13.19 -12.61
CA GLY A 37 9.33 13.07 -12.41
C GLY A 37 8.94 12.80 -10.96
N ASN A 38 7.65 12.76 -10.69
CA ASN A 38 7.16 12.56 -9.34
C ASN A 38 7.20 11.09 -8.93
N ILE A 39 7.68 10.82 -7.74
CA ILE A 39 7.66 9.49 -7.13
C ILE A 39 6.57 9.46 -6.06
N TYR A 40 5.68 8.50 -6.16
CA TYR A 40 4.68 8.26 -5.12
C TYR A 40 5.21 7.24 -4.12
N CYS A 41 5.28 7.64 -2.86
CA CYS A 41 5.69 6.77 -1.75
C CYS A 41 4.44 6.29 -1.02
N LEU A 42 4.26 4.97 -0.95
CA LEU A 42 3.16 4.30 -0.24
C LEU A 42 3.73 3.41 0.86
N THR A 43 3.23 3.56 2.08
CA THR A 43 3.58 2.67 3.18
C THR A 43 2.60 1.50 3.29
N ILE A 44 3.13 0.30 3.55
CA ILE A 44 2.37 -0.90 3.90
C ILE A 44 2.82 -1.32 5.30
N ILE A 45 2.06 -0.89 6.30
CA ILE A 45 2.44 -1.00 7.71
C ILE A 45 1.34 -1.70 8.51
N GLY A 46 1.75 -2.54 9.46
CA GLY A 46 0.84 -3.25 10.34
C GLY A 46 0.25 -4.50 9.70
N GLN A 47 -0.96 -4.87 10.07
CA GLN A 47 -1.66 -6.03 9.54
C GLN A 47 -2.30 -5.72 8.18
N ILE A 48 -2.21 -6.63 7.23
CA ILE A 48 -2.99 -6.55 5.99
C ILE A 48 -4.43 -6.91 6.32
N GLU A 49 -5.32 -5.93 6.22
CA GLU A 49 -6.74 -6.08 6.48
C GLU A 49 -7.48 -6.41 5.18
N GLY A 50 -8.24 -7.49 5.21
CA GLY A 50 -9.03 -7.98 4.08
C GLY A 50 -10.53 -7.81 4.32
N HIS A 51 -11.30 -8.89 4.10
CA HIS A 51 -12.76 -8.87 4.21
C HIS A 51 -13.29 -8.74 5.64
N VAL A 52 -12.46 -9.00 6.64
CA VAL A 52 -12.83 -8.90 8.06
C VAL A 52 -12.07 -7.75 8.68
N THR A 53 -12.80 -6.84 9.31
CA THR A 53 -12.22 -5.71 10.04
C THR A 53 -11.37 -6.20 11.21
N ALA A 54 -10.16 -5.70 11.32
CA ALA A 54 -9.28 -6.03 12.43
C ALA A 54 -9.80 -5.48 13.76
N ALA A 55 -9.31 -6.05 14.86
CA ALA A 55 -9.69 -5.60 16.20
C ALA A 55 -9.34 -4.11 16.42
N SER A 56 -10.15 -3.44 17.22
CA SER A 56 -9.92 -2.03 17.57
C SER A 56 -8.50 -1.82 18.12
N GLY A 57 -7.83 -0.79 17.65
CA GLY A 57 -6.45 -0.46 18.03
C GLY A 57 -5.36 -1.19 17.23
N THR A 58 -5.70 -2.13 16.35
CA THR A 58 -4.75 -2.74 15.44
C THR A 58 -4.40 -1.77 14.32
N LYS A 59 -3.09 -1.55 14.09
CA LYS A 59 -2.65 -0.83 12.89
C LYS A 59 -2.79 -1.73 11.67
N THR A 60 -3.49 -1.23 10.65
CA THR A 60 -3.77 -2.01 9.44
C THR A 60 -3.43 -1.23 8.17
N THR A 61 -3.12 -1.98 7.13
CA THR A 61 -3.18 -1.52 5.74
C THR A 61 -4.41 -2.17 5.10
N LYS A 62 -5.37 -1.37 4.67
CA LYS A 62 -6.64 -1.81 4.11
C LYS A 62 -6.53 -2.00 2.61
N TYR A 63 -6.78 -3.22 2.15
CA TYR A 63 -6.61 -3.53 0.73
C TYR A 63 -7.59 -2.77 -0.17
N GLU A 64 -8.82 -2.52 0.30
CA GLU A 64 -9.84 -1.73 -0.41
C GLU A 64 -9.45 -0.26 -0.62
N HIS A 65 -8.48 0.26 0.13
CA HIS A 65 -7.89 1.58 -0.09
C HIS A 65 -6.68 1.52 -1.02
N VAL A 66 -5.89 0.45 -0.93
CA VAL A 66 -4.66 0.28 -1.71
C VAL A 66 -4.96 -0.03 -3.17
N LEU A 67 -5.90 -0.92 -3.47
CA LEU A 67 -6.18 -1.34 -4.85
C LEU A 67 -6.59 -0.17 -5.77
N PRO A 68 -7.60 0.66 -5.41
CA PRO A 68 -7.97 1.79 -6.27
C PRO A 68 -6.88 2.85 -6.36
N LEU A 69 -6.07 3.01 -5.30
CA LEU A 69 -4.92 3.90 -5.32
C LEU A 69 -3.87 3.42 -6.33
N LEU A 70 -3.51 2.14 -6.33
CA LEU A 70 -2.55 1.59 -7.29
C LEU A 70 -3.05 1.72 -8.73
N ALA A 71 -4.33 1.45 -8.97
CA ALA A 71 -4.94 1.65 -10.29
C ALA A 71 -4.86 3.12 -10.73
N LYS A 72 -5.15 4.07 -9.83
CA LYS A 72 -5.01 5.50 -10.10
C LYS A 72 -3.56 5.90 -10.40
N LEU A 73 -2.60 5.34 -9.66
CA LEU A 73 -1.18 5.63 -9.88
C LEU A 73 -0.69 5.11 -11.23
N GLU A 74 -1.16 3.92 -11.64
CA GLU A 74 -0.82 3.33 -12.95
C GLU A 74 -1.25 4.25 -14.09
N GLU A 75 -2.45 4.81 -14.03
CA GLU A 75 -3.00 5.67 -15.09
C GLU A 75 -2.53 7.14 -15.00
N SER A 76 -1.90 7.55 -13.89
CA SER A 76 -1.50 8.95 -13.70
C SER A 76 -0.33 9.34 -14.61
N GLY A 77 -0.48 10.38 -15.42
CA GLY A 77 0.61 10.97 -16.19
C GLY A 77 1.67 11.67 -15.34
N ASP A 78 1.33 12.07 -14.11
CA ASP A 78 2.19 12.85 -13.22
C ASP A 78 3.13 11.98 -12.37
N VAL A 79 2.86 10.66 -12.28
CA VAL A 79 3.63 9.71 -11.48
C VAL A 79 4.61 8.96 -12.36
N ALA A 80 5.90 9.16 -12.12
CA ALA A 80 6.99 8.50 -12.83
C ALA A 80 7.35 7.14 -12.23
N GLY A 81 7.01 6.86 -10.98
CA GLY A 81 7.27 5.59 -10.31
C GLY A 81 6.67 5.52 -8.92
N VAL A 82 6.64 4.32 -8.35
CA VAL A 82 6.08 4.07 -7.02
C VAL A 82 7.11 3.40 -6.11
N LEU A 83 7.26 3.94 -4.92
CA LEU A 83 8.09 3.39 -3.84
C LEU A 83 7.19 2.82 -2.75
N PHE A 84 7.33 1.53 -2.47
CA PHE A 84 6.65 0.84 -1.37
C PHE A 84 7.57 0.71 -0.17
N LEU A 85 7.15 1.23 0.98
CA LEU A 85 7.85 1.05 2.26
C LEU A 85 7.09 0.04 3.11
N LEU A 86 7.73 -1.09 3.42
CA LEU A 86 7.07 -2.21 4.08
C LEU A 86 7.56 -2.39 5.52
N ASN A 87 6.60 -2.50 6.42
CA ASN A 87 6.79 -2.98 7.79
C ASN A 87 5.50 -3.67 8.27
N THR A 88 5.29 -4.91 7.81
CA THR A 88 4.04 -5.65 8.03
C THR A 88 4.26 -6.99 8.70
N VAL A 89 3.34 -7.36 9.56
CA VAL A 89 3.26 -8.68 10.18
C VAL A 89 2.55 -9.72 9.29
N GLY A 90 2.08 -9.30 8.10
CA GLY A 90 1.20 -10.09 7.26
C GLY A 90 -0.27 -9.87 7.59
N GLY A 91 -1.13 -10.83 7.30
CA GLY A 91 -2.57 -10.70 7.54
C GLY A 91 -3.41 -11.54 6.59
N ASP A 92 -4.46 -10.94 6.02
CA ASP A 92 -5.34 -11.59 5.06
C ASP A 92 -4.59 -11.97 3.78
N VAL A 93 -4.66 -13.26 3.43
CA VAL A 93 -3.88 -13.82 2.30
C VAL A 93 -4.43 -13.34 0.97
N GLU A 94 -5.75 -13.33 0.79
CA GLU A 94 -6.38 -12.93 -0.47
C GLU A 94 -6.14 -11.44 -0.73
N ALA A 95 -6.31 -10.61 0.29
CA ALA A 95 -6.04 -9.17 0.21
C ALA A 95 -4.56 -8.89 -0.13
N GLY A 96 -3.64 -9.57 0.53
CA GLY A 96 -2.21 -9.39 0.29
C GLY A 96 -1.78 -9.87 -1.09
N LEU A 97 -2.32 -10.99 -1.57
CA LEU A 97 -2.07 -11.45 -2.95
C LEU A 97 -2.63 -10.47 -3.99
N ALA A 98 -3.85 -9.96 -3.79
CA ALA A 98 -4.44 -8.98 -4.70
C ALA A 98 -3.56 -7.72 -4.84
N ILE A 99 -3.04 -7.21 -3.73
CA ILE A 99 -2.10 -6.07 -3.75
C ILE A 99 -0.81 -6.45 -4.47
N ALA A 100 -0.22 -7.62 -4.15
CA ALA A 100 1.05 -8.06 -4.72
C ALA A 100 0.95 -8.24 -6.25
N GLU A 101 -0.11 -8.87 -6.73
CA GLU A 101 -0.33 -9.07 -8.17
C GLU A 101 -0.57 -7.75 -8.90
N LEU A 102 -1.31 -6.82 -8.28
CA LEU A 102 -1.50 -5.50 -8.87
C LEU A 102 -0.16 -4.74 -8.96
N ILE A 103 0.68 -4.78 -7.92
CA ILE A 103 2.04 -4.20 -7.95
C ILE A 103 2.89 -4.84 -9.05
N ALA A 104 2.86 -6.18 -9.16
CA ALA A 104 3.62 -6.90 -10.18
C ALA A 104 3.15 -6.59 -11.61
N GLY A 105 1.86 -6.30 -11.78
CA GLY A 105 1.25 -5.93 -13.06
C GLY A 105 1.50 -4.49 -13.49
N MET A 106 1.99 -3.61 -12.63
CA MET A 106 2.24 -2.20 -12.97
C MET A 106 3.28 -2.05 -14.08
N THR A 107 2.98 -1.19 -15.05
CA THR A 107 3.93 -0.82 -16.12
C THR A 107 4.94 0.21 -15.65
N LYS A 108 4.57 1.04 -14.70
CA LYS A 108 5.46 2.04 -14.08
C LYS A 108 6.62 1.39 -13.31
N PRO A 109 7.76 2.07 -13.20
CA PRO A 109 8.83 1.67 -12.30
C PRO A 109 8.34 1.53 -10.85
N THR A 110 8.57 0.36 -10.26
CA THR A 110 8.21 0.07 -8.87
C THR A 110 9.42 -0.39 -8.08
N VAL A 111 9.53 0.09 -6.85
CA VAL A 111 10.56 -0.30 -5.88
C VAL A 111 9.91 -0.62 -4.55
N SER A 112 10.34 -1.69 -3.91
CA SER A 112 9.96 -2.01 -2.53
C SER A 112 11.18 -1.98 -1.61
N ILE A 113 10.99 -1.49 -0.39
CA ILE A 113 12.00 -1.51 0.67
C ILE A 113 11.36 -2.07 1.94
N VAL A 114 11.90 -3.17 2.45
CA VAL A 114 11.53 -3.71 3.76
C VAL A 114 12.35 -3.00 4.83
N LEU A 115 11.69 -2.23 5.70
CA LEU A 115 12.32 -1.38 6.72
C LEU A 115 12.36 -2.00 8.14
N GLY A 116 11.58 -3.03 8.39
CA GLY A 116 11.53 -3.72 9.68
C GLY A 116 11.18 -5.17 9.47
N GLY A 117 9.89 -5.46 9.23
CA GLY A 117 9.43 -6.80 8.93
C GLY A 117 8.59 -6.85 7.65
N SER A 118 8.66 -7.99 6.95
CA SER A 118 7.67 -8.34 5.94
C SER A 118 7.39 -9.82 6.07
N HIS A 119 6.39 -10.13 6.93
CA HIS A 119 6.14 -11.50 7.37
C HIS A 119 4.93 -12.09 6.65
N SER A 120 4.91 -13.43 6.49
CA SER A 120 3.78 -14.16 5.94
C SER A 120 3.40 -13.62 4.55
N ILE A 121 2.16 -13.15 4.36
CA ILE A 121 1.70 -12.55 3.10
C ILE A 121 2.40 -11.23 2.75
N GLY A 122 3.14 -10.63 3.69
CA GLY A 122 4.02 -9.51 3.42
C GLY A 122 5.20 -9.87 2.53
N VAL A 123 5.62 -11.15 2.48
CA VAL A 123 6.75 -11.59 1.64
C VAL A 123 6.45 -11.45 0.14
N PRO A 124 5.32 -11.94 -0.40
CA PRO A 124 4.92 -11.63 -1.77
C PRO A 124 4.87 -10.14 -2.06
N LEU A 125 4.35 -9.31 -1.16
CA LEU A 125 4.33 -7.85 -1.31
C LEU A 125 5.75 -7.27 -1.44
N ALA A 126 6.69 -7.78 -0.64
CA ALA A 126 8.08 -7.31 -0.68
C ALA A 126 8.78 -7.60 -2.02
N VAL A 127 8.42 -8.68 -2.70
CA VAL A 127 9.08 -9.11 -3.95
C VAL A 127 8.27 -8.81 -5.21
N ALA A 128 7.07 -8.25 -5.07
CA ALA A 128 6.19 -7.94 -6.20
C ALA A 128 6.70 -6.78 -7.08
N ALA A 129 7.42 -5.83 -6.49
CA ALA A 129 7.96 -4.69 -7.22
C ALA A 129 9.09 -5.12 -8.18
N ARG A 130 9.32 -4.31 -9.22
CA ARG A 130 10.41 -4.56 -10.20
C ARG A 130 11.79 -4.62 -9.56
N ARG A 131 12.00 -3.90 -8.46
CA ARG A 131 13.22 -3.96 -7.64
C ARG A 131 12.82 -4.00 -6.17
N SER A 132 13.43 -4.92 -5.44
CA SER A 132 13.14 -5.15 -4.02
C SER A 132 14.41 -5.03 -3.21
N PHE A 133 14.32 -4.36 -2.08
CA PHE A 133 15.42 -4.15 -1.15
C PHE A 133 14.96 -4.49 0.27
N ALA A 134 15.88 -4.91 1.10
CA ALA A 134 15.69 -5.06 2.53
C ALA A 134 16.86 -4.40 3.25
N VAL A 135 16.59 -3.64 4.29
CA VAL A 135 17.66 -3.07 5.13
C VAL A 135 18.32 -4.17 5.95
N PRO A 136 19.57 -4.01 6.39
CA PRO A 136 20.30 -5.06 7.12
C PRO A 136 19.59 -5.59 8.38
N SER A 137 18.78 -4.76 9.02
CA SER A 137 17.97 -5.12 10.21
C SER A 137 16.60 -5.72 9.89
N ALA A 138 16.23 -5.80 8.60
CA ALA A 138 14.92 -6.32 8.21
C ALA A 138 14.83 -7.83 8.40
N ALA A 139 13.66 -8.30 8.81
CA ALA A 139 13.36 -9.71 8.95
C ALA A 139 12.16 -10.10 8.07
N MET A 140 12.27 -11.29 7.46
CA MET A 140 11.18 -11.85 6.65
C MET A 140 10.91 -13.29 7.12
N THR A 141 9.64 -13.61 7.34
CA THR A 141 9.22 -14.95 7.78
C THR A 141 8.28 -15.56 6.76
N ILE A 142 8.67 -16.72 6.23
CA ILE A 142 7.85 -17.51 5.31
C ILE A 142 7.30 -18.70 6.10
N HIS A 143 6.02 -18.97 5.96
CA HIS A 143 5.36 -20.14 6.54
C HIS A 143 4.17 -20.55 5.66
N PRO A 144 3.69 -21.81 5.77
CA PRO A 144 2.47 -22.23 5.07
C PRO A 144 1.25 -21.40 5.47
N VAL A 145 0.29 -21.26 4.55
CA VAL A 145 -0.99 -20.61 4.81
C VAL A 145 -1.68 -21.33 5.98
N ARG A 146 -2.20 -20.55 6.91
CA ARG A 146 -2.98 -21.06 8.05
C ARG A 146 -4.43 -20.65 7.87
N MET A 147 -5.32 -21.60 8.10
CA MET A 147 -6.75 -21.34 8.19
C MET A 147 -7.19 -21.48 9.64
N SER A 148 -7.97 -20.52 10.11
CA SER A 148 -8.65 -20.58 11.42
C SER A 148 -10.15 -20.65 11.20
N GLY A 149 -10.85 -21.47 11.98
CA GLY A 149 -12.30 -21.63 11.91
C GLY A 149 -12.73 -23.09 11.79
N THR A 150 -14.03 -23.31 11.66
CA THR A 150 -14.59 -24.66 11.44
C THR A 150 -14.54 -24.97 9.96
N VAL A 151 -13.71 -25.93 9.57
CA VAL A 151 -13.70 -26.48 8.21
C VAL A 151 -14.71 -27.64 8.16
N ILE A 152 -15.80 -27.45 7.43
CA ILE A 152 -16.70 -28.56 7.09
C ILE A 152 -16.05 -29.28 5.91
N ALA A 153 -15.28 -30.34 6.20
CA ALA A 153 -14.59 -31.10 5.18
C ALA A 153 -15.59 -32.04 4.45
N ALA A 154 -15.91 -31.71 3.21
CA ALA A 154 -16.32 -32.71 2.25
C ALA A 154 -15.08 -33.55 1.85
N PRO A 155 -15.21 -34.84 1.49
CA PRO A 155 -14.09 -35.70 1.10
C PRO A 155 -13.21 -35.10 0.00
N GLN A 156 -13.79 -34.27 -0.87
CA GLN A 156 -13.08 -33.54 -1.95
C GLN A 156 -12.19 -32.41 -1.44
N THR A 157 -12.48 -31.87 -0.25
CA THR A 157 -11.69 -30.77 0.33
C THR A 157 -10.40 -31.29 0.96
N TYR A 158 -10.35 -32.57 1.35
CA TYR A 158 -9.18 -33.18 1.99
C TYR A 158 -7.96 -33.21 1.07
N SER A 159 -8.15 -33.41 -0.24
CA SER A 159 -7.06 -33.40 -1.22
C SER A 159 -6.47 -32.00 -1.49
N TYR A 160 -7.13 -30.94 -1.04
CA TYR A 160 -6.66 -29.57 -1.20
C TYR A 160 -5.63 -29.16 -0.12
N PHE A 161 -5.58 -29.91 0.99
CA PHE A 161 -4.74 -29.62 2.17
C PHE A 161 -3.60 -30.62 2.38
N GLN A 162 -3.39 -31.52 1.42
CA GLN A 162 -2.22 -32.40 1.33
C GLN A 162 -1.18 -31.85 0.36
#